data_fd525b780782428a8cd1638192702a08
#
_entry.id   fd525b780782428a8cd1638192702a08
#
_cell.length_a   1.000
_cell.length_b   1.000
_cell.length_c   1.000
_cell.angle_alpha   90.00
_cell.angle_beta   90.00
_cell.angle_gamma   90.00
#
_symmetry.space_group_name_H-M   'P 1'
#
loop_
_entity.id
_entity.type
_entity.pdbx_description
1 polymer ?
#
loop_
_entity_poly.entity_id
_entity_poly.type
_entity_poly.pdbx_seq_one_letter_code
_entity_poly.pdbx_strand_id
1 'polypeptide(L)'
;MLTVAMALLADPDAAEDCVHDVFVHFAGAPTDMRANRNLRGYLMRCVANRAKNLIKRQKLQPDRQTEEQDYTSEQDCPECRLIISEESMRIFEAMAKLPTEQREVVSLHIHGRMKFREIAEQLDVSINTVQSRYRYGIEKLRTFL
;
A
#
# COMPACT_ATOMS: atom_id res chain seq x y z
N MET A 1 -7.64 1.89 -2.79
CA MET A 1 -6.28 1.50 -3.22
C MET A 1 -5.24 2.52 -2.78
N LEU A 2 -5.47 3.82 -3.03
CA LEU A 2 -4.57 4.89 -2.59
C LEU A 2 -4.32 4.84 -1.07
N THR A 3 -5.35 4.67 -0.25
CA THR A 3 -5.23 4.56 1.21
C THR A 3 -4.32 3.40 1.66
N VAL A 4 -4.35 2.26 0.92
CA VAL A 4 -3.44 1.13 1.20
C VAL A 4 -2.00 1.50 0.84
N ALA A 5 -1.79 2.14 -0.31
CA ALA A 5 -0.47 2.61 -0.73
C ALA A 5 0.08 3.65 0.27
N MET A 6 -0.74 4.62 0.70
CA MET A 6 -0.40 5.60 1.73
C MET A 6 -0.01 4.95 3.06
N ALA A 7 -0.79 3.98 3.52
CA ALA A 7 -0.49 3.26 4.77
C ALA A 7 0.82 2.45 4.70
N LEU A 8 1.23 2.04 3.50
CA LEU A 8 2.48 1.30 3.28
C LEU A 8 3.68 2.22 3.08
N LEU A 9 3.54 3.30 2.32
CA LEU A 9 4.64 4.16 1.88
C LEU A 9 4.82 5.39 2.77
N ALA A 10 3.74 5.88 3.40
CA ALA A 10 3.68 7.13 4.18
C ALA A 10 4.14 8.38 3.37
N ASP A 11 4.08 8.29 2.06
CA ASP A 11 4.47 9.32 1.10
C ASP A 11 3.36 9.43 0.06
N PRO A 12 2.68 10.60 -0.06
CA PRO A 12 1.58 10.79 -0.98
C PRO A 12 1.97 10.59 -2.44
N ASP A 13 3.08 11.18 -2.87
CA ASP A 13 3.52 11.14 -4.26
C ASP A 13 3.90 9.71 -4.66
N ALA A 14 4.68 9.03 -3.82
CA ALA A 14 5.01 7.62 -4.03
C ALA A 14 3.78 6.70 -4.01
N ALA A 15 2.75 7.04 -3.22
CA ALA A 15 1.51 6.26 -3.16
C ALA A 15 0.67 6.45 -4.43
N GLU A 16 0.57 7.68 -4.96
CA GLU A 16 -0.12 7.97 -6.21
C GLU A 16 0.57 7.28 -7.39
N ASP A 17 1.89 7.39 -7.50
CA ASP A 17 2.69 6.71 -8.51
C ASP A 17 2.54 5.19 -8.45
N CYS A 18 2.56 4.63 -7.24
CA CYS A 18 2.36 3.21 -7.03
C CYS A 18 1.00 2.72 -7.55
N VAL A 19 -0.06 3.46 -7.29
CA VAL A 19 -1.42 3.14 -7.75
C VAL A 19 -1.53 3.32 -9.25
N HIS A 20 -0.99 4.40 -9.79
CA HIS A 20 -0.97 4.68 -11.24
C HIS A 20 -0.25 3.56 -12.00
N ASP A 21 0.94 3.15 -11.57
CA ASP A 21 1.69 2.05 -12.18
C ASP A 21 0.89 0.74 -12.20
N VAL A 22 0.18 0.44 -11.12
CA VAL A 22 -0.66 -0.76 -11.04
C VAL A 22 -1.80 -0.70 -12.05
N PHE A 23 -2.43 0.47 -12.23
CA PHE A 23 -3.50 0.63 -13.22
C PHE A 23 -2.99 0.56 -14.66
N VAL A 24 -1.86 1.19 -14.96
CA VAL A 24 -1.22 1.11 -16.27
C VAL A 24 -0.86 -0.33 -16.63
N HIS A 25 -0.25 -1.06 -15.68
CA HIS A 25 0.07 -2.47 -15.88
C HIS A 25 -1.17 -3.32 -16.08
N PHE A 26 -2.23 -3.09 -15.30
CA PHE A 26 -3.50 -3.80 -15.43
C PHE A 26 -4.21 -3.47 -16.75
N ALA A 27 -4.16 -2.24 -17.21
CA ALA A 27 -4.76 -1.85 -18.48
C ALA A 27 -4.10 -2.54 -19.69
N GLY A 28 -2.80 -2.84 -19.60
CA GLY A 28 -2.07 -3.60 -20.62
C GLY A 28 -2.17 -5.13 -20.47
N ALA A 29 -2.79 -5.63 -19.40
CA ALA A 29 -2.87 -7.07 -19.14
C ALA A 29 -3.89 -7.78 -20.08
N PRO A 30 -3.68 -9.07 -20.41
CA PRO A 30 -4.61 -9.86 -21.20
C PRO A 30 -6.01 -9.90 -20.59
N THR A 31 -7.04 -10.01 -21.44
CA THR A 31 -8.46 -9.94 -21.04
C THR A 31 -8.83 -11.01 -19.99
N ASP A 32 -8.19 -12.18 -20.03
CA ASP A 32 -8.42 -13.27 -19.07
C ASP A 32 -8.08 -12.89 -17.63
N MET A 33 -7.08 -12.04 -17.43
CA MET A 33 -6.73 -11.54 -16.09
C MET A 33 -7.74 -10.52 -15.58
N ARG A 34 -8.45 -9.83 -16.48
CA ARG A 34 -9.50 -8.87 -16.12
C ARG A 34 -10.81 -9.55 -15.70
N ALA A 35 -11.01 -10.80 -16.11
CA ALA A 35 -12.20 -11.61 -15.78
C ALA A 35 -12.15 -12.24 -14.38
N ASN A 36 -11.14 -11.93 -13.57
CA ASN A 36 -10.98 -12.48 -12.24
C ASN A 36 -12.16 -12.08 -11.34
N ARG A 37 -12.81 -13.07 -10.73
CA ARG A 37 -13.98 -12.88 -9.84
C ARG A 37 -13.68 -11.97 -8.64
N ASN A 38 -12.43 -11.84 -8.22
CA ASN A 38 -12.00 -10.94 -7.14
C ASN A 38 -10.98 -9.91 -7.63
N LEU A 39 -11.38 -9.12 -8.62
CA LEU A 39 -10.56 -8.06 -9.19
C LEU A 39 -10.03 -7.09 -8.12
N ARG A 40 -10.86 -6.75 -7.14
CA ARG A 40 -10.47 -5.87 -6.05
C ARG A 40 -9.31 -6.44 -5.23
N GLY A 41 -9.43 -7.70 -4.80
CA GLY A 41 -8.37 -8.39 -4.07
C GLY A 41 -7.06 -8.48 -4.87
N TYR A 42 -7.18 -8.78 -6.17
CA TYR A 42 -6.04 -8.80 -7.08
C TYR A 42 -5.33 -7.44 -7.16
N LEU A 43 -6.08 -6.36 -7.38
CA LEU A 43 -5.49 -5.01 -7.46
C LEU A 43 -4.88 -4.56 -6.13
N MET A 44 -5.49 -4.89 -4.98
CA MET A 44 -4.91 -4.63 -3.66
C MET A 44 -3.58 -5.38 -3.47
N ARG A 45 -3.49 -6.62 -3.96
CA ARG A 45 -2.26 -7.40 -3.98
C ARG A 45 -1.17 -6.72 -4.82
N CYS A 46 -1.53 -6.27 -6.02
CA CYS A 46 -0.59 -5.57 -6.90
C CYS A 46 -0.02 -4.30 -6.23
N VAL A 47 -0.89 -3.50 -5.61
CA VAL A 47 -0.48 -2.29 -4.87
C VAL A 47 0.43 -2.65 -3.70
N ALA A 48 0.08 -3.64 -2.87
CA ALA A 48 0.90 -4.05 -1.74
C ALA A 48 2.27 -4.57 -2.19
N ASN A 49 2.33 -5.37 -3.25
CA ASN A 49 3.59 -5.88 -3.80
C ASN A 49 4.46 -4.76 -4.39
N ARG A 50 3.86 -3.81 -5.12
CA ARG A 50 4.57 -2.66 -5.67
C ARG A 50 5.14 -1.80 -4.57
N ALA A 51 4.34 -1.46 -3.54
CA ALA A 51 4.79 -0.69 -2.38
C ALA A 51 5.95 -1.37 -1.64
N LYS A 52 5.88 -2.69 -1.41
CA LYS A 52 6.97 -3.45 -0.79
C LYS A 52 8.28 -3.37 -1.61
N ASN A 53 8.17 -3.47 -2.93
CA ASN A 53 9.33 -3.35 -3.80
C ASN A 53 9.96 -1.96 -3.73
N LEU A 54 9.16 -0.90 -3.64
CA LEU A 54 9.66 0.48 -3.46
C LEU A 54 10.38 0.62 -2.12
N ILE A 55 9.78 0.16 -1.02
CA ILE A 55 10.41 0.17 0.32
C ILE A 55 11.74 -0.60 0.30
N LYS A 56 11.78 -1.77 -0.35
CA LYS A 56 13.00 -2.57 -0.46
C LYS A 56 14.09 -1.84 -1.23
N ARG A 57 13.74 -1.17 -2.34
CA ARG A 57 14.68 -0.38 -3.13
C ARG A 57 15.26 0.79 -2.34
N GLN A 58 14.42 1.52 -1.61
CA GLN A 58 14.87 2.63 -0.74
C GLN A 58 15.84 2.16 0.33
N LYS A 59 15.62 0.99 0.93
CA LYS A 59 16.54 0.41 1.94
C LYS A 59 17.88 -0.05 1.35
N LEU A 60 17.90 -0.48 0.09
CA LEU A 60 19.12 -0.96 -0.57
C LEU A 60 19.96 0.17 -1.19
N GLN A 61 19.39 1.35 -1.40
CA GLN A 61 20.05 2.52 -1.98
C GLN A 61 19.75 3.77 -1.12
N PRO A 62 20.39 3.91 0.06
CA PRO A 62 20.16 5.06 0.92
C PRO A 62 20.62 6.39 0.31
N ASP A 63 21.44 6.38 -0.75
CA ASP A 63 22.15 7.54 -1.30
C ASP A 63 21.59 8.06 -2.64
N ARG A 64 20.51 7.50 -3.15
CA ARG A 64 19.76 8.12 -4.25
C ARG A 64 18.66 9.01 -3.66
N GLN A 65 19.07 10.20 -3.25
CA GLN A 65 18.19 11.37 -3.27
C GLN A 65 17.53 11.41 -4.65
N THR A 66 16.20 11.42 -4.61
CA THR A 66 15.27 11.88 -5.64
C THR A 66 15.95 12.42 -6.89
N GLU A 67 16.22 11.59 -7.90
CA GLU A 67 16.19 12.13 -9.25
C GLU A 67 14.72 12.50 -9.45
N GLU A 68 14.45 13.79 -9.36
CA GLU A 68 13.27 14.44 -9.88
C GLU A 68 13.12 14.01 -11.33
N GLN A 69 12.38 12.92 -11.55
CA GLN A 69 11.83 12.68 -12.85
C GLN A 69 10.70 13.69 -12.99
N ASP A 70 11.07 14.74 -13.67
CA ASP A 70 10.21 15.81 -14.18
C ASP A 70 9.16 15.20 -15.13
N TYR A 71 8.18 14.51 -14.55
CA TYR A 71 6.95 14.19 -15.23
C TYR A 71 6.02 15.37 -15.02
N THR A 72 6.18 16.37 -15.87
CA THR A 72 5.11 17.32 -16.15
C THR A 72 3.94 16.57 -16.75
N SER A 73 3.19 15.90 -15.93
CA SER A 73 1.86 15.42 -16.23
C SER A 73 0.93 16.61 -16.05
N GLU A 74 0.71 17.34 -17.13
CA GLU A 74 -0.33 18.36 -17.28
C GLU A 74 -1.72 17.71 -17.22
N GLN A 75 -2.08 17.16 -16.08
CA GLN A 75 -3.44 16.86 -15.69
C GLN A 75 -3.53 16.87 -14.17
N ASP A 76 -3.11 17.99 -13.57
CA ASP A 76 -3.51 18.33 -12.23
C ASP A 76 -5.02 18.58 -12.23
N CYS A 77 -5.78 17.54 -11.89
CA CYS A 77 -7.13 17.74 -11.39
C CYS A 77 -7.01 18.21 -9.94
N PRO A 78 -7.20 19.53 -9.64
CA PRO A 78 -7.02 20.05 -8.28
C PRO A 78 -8.01 19.44 -7.27
N GLU A 79 -9.09 18.84 -7.77
CA GLU A 79 -10.16 18.21 -6.97
C GLU A 79 -9.82 16.78 -6.54
N CYS A 80 -8.77 16.17 -7.11
CA CYS A 80 -8.34 14.81 -6.76
C CYS A 80 -7.23 14.77 -5.73
N ARG A 81 -6.66 15.88 -5.29
CA ARG A 81 -5.81 15.91 -4.10
C ARG A 81 -6.67 15.60 -2.91
N LEU A 82 -6.65 14.35 -2.47
CA LEU A 82 -7.14 13.98 -1.16
C LEU A 82 -6.48 14.95 -0.17
N ILE A 83 -7.27 15.86 0.41
CA ILE A 83 -6.83 16.67 1.54
C ILE A 83 -6.62 15.67 2.66
N ILE A 84 -5.41 15.14 2.74
CA ILE A 84 -5.02 14.24 3.82
C ILE A 84 -4.93 15.13 5.04
N SER A 85 -5.86 14.95 5.98
CA SER A 85 -5.86 15.70 7.22
C SER A 85 -4.57 15.42 8.00
N GLU A 86 -4.12 16.36 8.82
CA GLU A 86 -2.96 16.17 9.71
C GLU A 86 -3.10 14.92 10.57
N GLU A 87 -4.32 14.60 11.00
CA GLU A 87 -4.64 13.39 11.76
C GLU A 87 -4.40 12.12 10.95
N SER A 88 -4.79 12.12 9.68
CA SER A 88 -4.51 11.00 8.77
C SER A 88 -3.02 10.82 8.53
N MET A 89 -2.27 11.90 8.39
CA MET A 89 -0.81 11.86 8.25
C MET A 89 -0.14 11.25 9.48
N ARG A 90 -0.54 11.63 10.68
CA ARG A 90 -0.03 11.03 11.93
C ARG A 90 -0.27 9.52 11.98
N ILE A 91 -1.42 9.06 11.51
CA ILE A 91 -1.72 7.62 11.43
C ILE A 91 -0.77 6.93 10.44
N PHE A 92 -0.55 7.50 9.25
CA PHE A 92 0.36 6.92 8.26
C PHE A 92 1.81 6.91 8.73
N GLU A 93 2.26 7.94 9.42
CA GLU A 93 3.59 8.00 10.06
C GLU A 93 3.74 6.92 11.15
N ALA A 94 2.71 6.73 11.97
CA ALA A 94 2.70 5.65 12.96
C ALA A 94 2.74 4.28 12.30
N MET A 95 2.00 4.10 11.20
CA MET A 95 2.05 2.89 10.37
C MET A 95 3.45 2.64 9.80
N ALA A 96 4.17 3.71 9.40
CA ALA A 96 5.53 3.59 8.86
C ALA A 96 6.54 3.03 9.88
N LYS A 97 6.29 3.21 11.18
CA LYS A 97 7.13 2.66 12.27
C LYS A 97 6.90 1.17 12.52
N LEU A 98 5.83 0.59 11.97
CA LEU A 98 5.58 -0.85 12.10
C LEU A 98 6.56 -1.67 11.25
N PRO A 99 6.91 -2.90 11.69
CA PRO A 99 7.54 -3.88 10.81
C PRO A 99 6.72 -4.09 9.54
N THR A 100 7.38 -4.24 8.40
CA THR A 100 6.75 -4.32 7.07
C THR A 100 5.61 -5.34 7.01
N GLU A 101 5.79 -6.51 7.63
CA GLU A 101 4.78 -7.59 7.61
C GLU A 101 3.54 -7.26 8.45
N GLN A 102 3.71 -6.55 9.58
CA GLN A 102 2.59 -6.11 10.41
C GLN A 102 1.84 -4.97 9.73
N ARG A 103 2.57 -4.01 9.16
CA ARG A 103 2.03 -2.89 8.40
C ARG A 103 1.20 -3.38 7.22
N GLU A 104 1.70 -4.36 6.47
CA GLU A 104 1.00 -4.94 5.33
C GLU A 104 -0.35 -5.56 5.73
N VAL A 105 -0.36 -6.41 6.74
CA VAL A 105 -1.58 -7.05 7.22
C VAL A 105 -2.59 -6.03 7.73
N VAL A 106 -2.15 -5.06 8.53
CA VAL A 106 -3.02 -3.99 9.05
C VAL A 106 -3.59 -3.15 7.91
N SER A 107 -2.78 -2.77 6.93
CA SER A 107 -3.21 -1.98 5.77
C SER A 107 -4.23 -2.71 4.92
N LEU A 108 -3.98 -3.99 4.60
CA LEU A 108 -4.88 -4.81 3.80
C LEU A 108 -6.21 -5.06 4.51
N HIS A 109 -6.19 -5.27 5.84
CA HIS A 109 -7.41 -5.51 6.59
C HIS A 109 -8.24 -4.24 6.78
N ILE A 110 -7.64 -3.17 7.29
CA ILE A 110 -8.35 -1.93 7.62
C ILE A 110 -8.70 -1.14 6.35
N HIS A 111 -7.72 -0.80 5.54
CA HIS A 111 -7.90 0.05 4.36
C HIS A 111 -8.32 -0.75 3.12
N GLY A 112 -7.79 -1.96 2.96
CA GLY A 112 -8.17 -2.88 1.88
C GLY A 112 -9.52 -3.57 2.11
N ARG A 113 -10.05 -3.56 3.34
CA ARG A 113 -11.26 -4.28 3.76
C ARG A 113 -11.21 -5.76 3.38
N MET A 114 -10.02 -6.35 3.42
CA MET A 114 -9.83 -7.78 3.14
C MET A 114 -10.04 -8.60 4.41
N LYS A 115 -10.62 -9.78 4.24
CA LYS A 115 -10.76 -10.76 5.34
C LYS A 115 -9.40 -11.41 5.62
N PHE A 116 -9.16 -11.83 6.85
CA PHE A 116 -7.90 -12.50 7.22
C PHE A 116 -7.59 -13.73 6.36
N ARG A 117 -8.61 -14.47 5.94
CA ARG A 117 -8.46 -15.61 5.03
C ARG A 117 -7.92 -15.18 3.66
N GLU A 118 -8.48 -14.11 3.09
CA GLU A 118 -8.03 -13.57 1.80
C GLU A 118 -6.60 -13.05 1.88
N ILE A 119 -6.24 -12.41 3.00
CA ILE A 119 -4.87 -11.94 3.26
C ILE A 119 -3.92 -13.13 3.41
N ALA A 120 -4.32 -14.18 4.13
CA ALA A 120 -3.52 -15.39 4.32
C ALA A 120 -3.21 -16.08 2.98
N GLU A 121 -4.24 -16.25 2.14
CA GLU A 121 -4.09 -16.79 0.77
C GLU A 121 -3.18 -15.90 -0.10
N GLN A 122 -3.32 -14.58 0.03
CA GLN A 122 -2.52 -13.62 -0.73
C GLN A 122 -1.05 -13.61 -0.33
N LEU A 123 -0.74 -13.73 0.95
CA LEU A 123 0.61 -13.67 1.50
C LEU A 123 1.27 -15.03 1.60
N ASP A 124 0.56 -16.10 1.25
CA ASP A 124 1.00 -17.49 1.39
C ASP A 124 1.47 -17.83 2.81
N VAL A 125 0.65 -17.45 3.79
CA VAL A 125 0.89 -17.71 5.22
C VAL A 125 -0.38 -18.24 5.89
N SER A 126 -0.23 -18.81 7.08
CA SER A 126 -1.39 -19.29 7.84
C SER A 126 -2.28 -18.13 8.33
N ILE A 127 -3.59 -18.39 8.49
CA ILE A 127 -4.53 -17.42 9.07
C ILE A 127 -4.08 -17.00 10.48
N ASN A 128 -3.54 -17.93 11.26
CA ASN A 128 -3.02 -17.63 12.60
C ASN A 128 -1.84 -16.65 12.55
N THR A 129 -0.97 -16.75 11.54
CA THR A 129 0.11 -15.81 11.30
C THR A 129 -0.44 -14.41 10.99
N VAL A 130 -1.45 -14.32 10.13
CA VAL A 130 -2.10 -13.05 9.79
C VAL A 130 -2.73 -12.41 11.03
N GLN A 131 -3.49 -13.19 11.82
CA GLN A 131 -4.10 -12.71 13.05
C GLN A 131 -3.07 -12.23 14.08
N SER A 132 -1.98 -12.95 14.24
CA SER A 132 -0.88 -12.56 15.14
C SER A 132 -0.22 -11.26 14.68
N ARG A 133 0.11 -11.15 13.38
CA ARG A 133 0.69 -9.92 12.80
C ARG A 133 -0.26 -8.74 12.96
N TYR A 134 -1.56 -8.93 12.75
CA TYR A 134 -2.57 -7.90 12.97
C TYR A 134 -2.62 -7.44 14.42
N ARG A 135 -2.75 -8.39 15.36
CA ARG A 135 -2.82 -8.10 16.80
C ARG A 135 -1.59 -7.32 17.27
N TYR A 136 -0.38 -7.79 16.95
CA TYR A 136 0.84 -7.11 17.33
C TYR A 136 1.00 -5.75 16.64
N GLY A 137 0.54 -5.64 15.39
CA GLY A 137 0.53 -4.36 14.68
C GLY A 137 -0.37 -3.33 15.36
N ILE A 138 -1.60 -3.70 15.73
CA ILE A 138 -2.54 -2.83 16.45
C ILE A 138 -2.01 -2.45 17.83
N GLU A 139 -1.43 -3.41 18.56
CA GLU A 139 -0.85 -3.15 19.87
C GLU A 139 0.27 -2.10 19.80
N LYS A 140 1.17 -2.23 18.85
CA LYS A 140 2.23 -1.24 18.61
C LYS A 140 1.67 0.13 18.17
N LEU A 141 0.67 0.15 17.28
CA LEU A 141 0.05 1.42 16.86
C LEU A 141 -0.53 2.18 18.04
N ARG A 142 -1.12 1.49 19.01
CA ARG A 142 -1.63 2.14 20.23
C ARG A 142 -0.53 2.81 21.06
N THR A 143 0.71 2.35 20.95
CA THR A 143 1.84 2.98 21.65
C THR A 143 2.41 4.17 20.90
N PHE A 144 2.14 4.30 19.60
CA PHE A 144 2.63 5.40 18.77
C PHE A 144 1.62 6.54 18.63
N LEU A 145 0.35 6.27 18.86
CA LEU A 145 -0.75 7.24 18.78
C LEU A 145 -1.19 7.71 20.17
#